data_f6843777913223dbb5512b2a32b965ca
#
_entry.id   f6843777913223dbb5512b2a32b965ca
#
_cell.length_a   1.000
_cell.length_b   1.000
_cell.length_c   1.000
_cell.angle_alpha   90.00
_cell.angle_beta   90.00
_cell.angle_gamma   90.00
#
_symmetry.space_group_name_H-M   'P 1'
#
loop_
_entity.id
_entity.type
_entity.pdbx_description
1 polymer ?
#
loop_
_entity_poly.entity_id
_entity_poly.type
_entity_poly.pdbx_seq_one_letter_code
_entity_poly.pdbx_strand_id
1 'polypeptide(L)'
;MKDFLYGMGILGVALTLSACVTTPGANGPGATGNSLLGPVLVDAKGMTLYTYDGDLPDKPNCAGLCALMWPPLEAAPDAQPKGDFTIVNRASGTRQWEYKRKPLYGYQLDSKPGDLGGDGEDGTWHAAKP
;
A
#
# COMPACT_ATOMS: atom_id res chain seq x y z
N MET A 1 -5.88 -50.90 51.31
CA MET A 1 -6.49 -51.69 50.28
C MET A 1 -7.13 -50.79 49.26
N LYS A 2 -6.58 -50.71 48.08
CA LYS A 2 -7.16 -50.14 46.89
C LYS A 2 -7.27 -48.60 46.84
N ASP A 3 -6.15 -48.01 46.74
CA ASP A 3 -6.06 -46.60 46.43
C ASP A 3 -6.26 -46.36 44.94
N PHE A 4 -7.38 -45.79 44.62
CA PHE A 4 -7.65 -45.35 43.25
C PHE A 4 -7.08 -43.96 43.07
N LEU A 5 -5.93 -43.92 42.43
CA LEU A 5 -5.39 -42.67 41.96
C LEU A 5 -6.01 -42.33 40.62
N TYR A 6 -6.96 -41.44 40.65
CA TYR A 6 -7.50 -40.81 39.48
C TYR A 6 -6.50 -39.77 39.00
N GLY A 7 -5.75 -40.10 38.01
CA GLY A 7 -5.01 -39.14 37.22
C GLY A 7 -5.97 -38.38 36.31
N MET A 8 -6.38 -37.22 36.71
CA MET A 8 -7.11 -36.33 35.82
C MET A 8 -6.11 -35.65 34.90
N GLY A 9 -5.98 -36.20 33.71
CA GLY A 9 -5.31 -35.52 32.61
C GLY A 9 -6.11 -34.28 32.18
N ILE A 10 -5.61 -33.14 32.51
CA ILE A 10 -6.13 -31.89 31.94
C ILE A 10 -5.61 -31.81 30.52
N LEU A 11 -6.47 -32.11 29.56
CA LEU A 11 -6.20 -31.76 28.18
C LEU A 11 -6.30 -30.23 28.08
N GLY A 12 -5.17 -29.60 28.19
CA GLY A 12 -5.05 -28.20 27.82
C GLY A 12 -5.21 -28.06 26.29
N VAL A 13 -6.37 -27.68 25.85
CA VAL A 13 -6.55 -27.24 24.47
C VAL A 13 -5.84 -25.90 24.33
N ALA A 14 -4.60 -25.94 23.88
CA ALA A 14 -3.92 -24.73 23.45
C ALA A 14 -4.61 -24.25 22.17
N LEU A 15 -5.51 -23.31 22.28
CA LEU A 15 -5.97 -22.53 21.14
C LEU A 15 -4.80 -21.67 20.68
N THR A 16 -4.03 -22.18 19.75
CA THR A 16 -3.12 -21.35 18.99
C THR A 16 -3.95 -20.53 18.02
N LEU A 17 -4.30 -19.32 18.41
CA LEU A 17 -4.74 -18.33 17.46
C LEU A 17 -3.56 -17.99 16.56
N SER A 18 -3.44 -18.73 15.49
CA SER A 18 -2.60 -18.38 14.37
C SER A 18 -3.28 -17.19 13.67
N ALA A 19 -3.12 -15.99 14.22
CA ALA A 19 -3.40 -14.80 13.46
C ALA A 19 -2.35 -14.71 12.37
N CYS A 20 -2.66 -15.26 11.19
CA CYS A 20 -1.96 -14.88 9.97
C CYS A 20 -2.31 -13.43 9.71
N VAL A 21 -1.65 -12.53 10.43
CA VAL A 21 -1.47 -11.17 9.97
C VAL A 21 -0.47 -11.29 8.83
N THR A 22 -1.00 -11.56 7.65
CA THR A 22 -0.27 -11.21 6.44
C THR A 22 -0.23 -9.70 6.46
N THR A 23 0.75 -9.17 7.14
CA THR A 23 1.13 -7.79 6.92
C THR A 23 1.61 -7.76 5.47
N PRO A 24 0.88 -7.14 4.52
CA PRO A 24 1.51 -6.77 3.27
C PRO A 24 2.76 -6.01 3.70
N GLY A 25 3.88 -6.37 3.17
CA GLY A 25 5.14 -5.75 3.57
C GLY A 25 4.93 -4.26 3.67
N ALA A 26 5.37 -3.64 4.75
CA ALA A 26 4.99 -2.30 5.21
C ALA A 26 5.18 -1.18 4.15
N ASN A 27 5.64 -1.49 2.96
CA ASN A 27 5.95 -0.57 1.87
C ASN A 27 5.53 -1.10 0.49
N GLY A 28 4.62 -2.06 0.43
CA GLY A 28 4.07 -2.50 -0.85
C GLY A 28 2.87 -1.65 -1.26
N PRO A 29 2.53 -1.64 -2.55
CA PRO A 29 1.23 -1.14 -2.95
C PRO A 29 0.19 -1.96 -2.21
N GLY A 30 -0.73 -1.27 -1.60
CA GLY A 30 -1.79 -1.90 -0.83
C GLY A 30 -2.80 -2.60 -1.72
N ALA A 31 -3.80 -3.12 -1.09
CA ALA A 31 -4.96 -3.66 -1.75
C ALA A 31 -5.78 -2.55 -2.41
N THR A 32 -6.88 -2.95 -3.01
CA THR A 32 -7.93 -2.03 -3.45
C THR A 32 -8.74 -1.56 -2.25
N GLY A 33 -8.90 -0.26 -2.11
CA GLY A 33 -9.80 0.35 -1.14
C GLY A 33 -11.10 0.82 -1.79
N ASN A 34 -12.13 1.01 -0.98
CA ASN A 34 -13.41 1.56 -1.43
C ASN A 34 -13.45 3.06 -1.23
N SER A 35 -13.97 3.77 -2.23
CA SER A 35 -14.16 5.20 -2.18
C SER A 35 -15.49 5.60 -2.85
N LEU A 36 -15.82 6.90 -2.81
CA LEU A 36 -16.98 7.43 -3.53
C LEU A 36 -16.84 7.29 -5.05
N LEU A 37 -15.62 7.11 -5.55
CA LEU A 37 -15.35 6.84 -6.97
C LEU A 37 -15.36 5.34 -7.32
N GLY A 38 -15.75 4.49 -6.37
CA GLY A 38 -15.61 3.05 -6.47
C GLY A 38 -14.22 2.57 -6.03
N PRO A 39 -13.75 1.40 -6.49
CA PRO A 39 -12.46 0.87 -6.10
C PRO A 39 -11.30 1.77 -6.54
N VAL A 40 -10.37 2.01 -5.64
CA VAL A 40 -9.12 2.74 -5.90
C VAL A 40 -7.94 1.95 -5.34
N LEU A 41 -6.76 2.17 -5.89
CA LEU A 41 -5.54 1.65 -5.30
C LEU A 41 -5.22 2.42 -4.02
N VAL A 42 -4.77 1.71 -3.00
CA VAL A 42 -4.40 2.29 -1.71
C VAL A 42 -3.02 1.79 -1.29
N ASP A 43 -2.37 2.56 -0.43
CA ASP A 43 -1.13 2.14 0.21
C ASP A 43 -1.40 1.18 1.39
N ALA A 44 -0.35 0.76 2.09
CA ALA A 44 -0.45 -0.16 3.22
C ALA A 44 -1.27 0.39 4.39
N LYS A 45 -1.47 1.70 4.46
CA LYS A 45 -2.29 2.39 5.47
C LYS A 45 -3.73 2.60 5.01
N GLY A 46 -4.08 2.18 3.79
CA GLY A 46 -5.38 2.39 3.19
C GLY A 46 -5.58 3.76 2.55
N MET A 47 -4.53 4.56 2.43
CA MET A 47 -4.59 5.89 1.83
C MET A 47 -4.64 5.79 0.31
N THR A 48 -5.48 6.62 -0.32
CA THR A 48 -5.65 6.65 -1.77
C THR A 48 -4.34 6.99 -2.48
N LEU A 49 -4.06 6.24 -3.54
CA LEU A 49 -2.94 6.49 -4.44
C LEU A 49 -3.39 7.21 -5.70
N TYR A 50 -2.48 7.98 -6.26
CA TYR A 50 -2.73 8.86 -7.41
C TYR A 50 -1.72 8.65 -8.50
N THR A 51 -2.12 8.97 -9.74
CA THR A 51 -1.26 9.07 -10.91
C THR A 51 -1.22 10.50 -11.42
N TYR A 52 -0.15 10.84 -12.10
CA TYR A 52 0.11 12.17 -12.63
C TYR A 52 0.22 12.15 -14.16
N ASP A 53 -0.58 12.97 -14.85
CA ASP A 53 -0.58 13.02 -16.31
C ASP A 53 0.74 13.54 -16.91
N GLY A 54 1.53 14.27 -16.13
CA GLY A 54 2.84 14.74 -16.53
C GLY A 54 3.93 13.67 -16.52
N ASP A 55 3.64 12.47 -16.00
CA ASP A 55 4.56 11.36 -16.02
C ASP A 55 4.53 10.63 -17.38
N LEU A 56 5.68 10.11 -17.78
CA LEU A 56 5.77 9.13 -18.87
C LEU A 56 5.83 7.72 -18.26
N PRO A 57 5.54 6.67 -19.08
CA PRO A 57 5.72 5.30 -18.61
C PRO A 57 7.12 5.08 -18.03
N ASP A 58 7.20 4.51 -16.83
CA ASP A 58 8.46 4.25 -16.11
C ASP A 58 9.29 5.53 -15.84
N LYS A 59 8.69 6.71 -15.92
CA LYS A 59 9.40 7.97 -15.75
C LYS A 59 8.62 8.97 -14.92
N PRO A 60 8.82 8.99 -13.60
CA PRO A 60 8.21 9.96 -12.72
C PRO A 60 8.80 11.35 -12.94
N ASN A 61 7.95 12.34 -13.16
CA ASN A 61 8.34 13.74 -13.39
C ASN A 61 7.95 14.67 -12.24
N CYS A 62 7.21 14.18 -11.25
CA CYS A 62 6.91 14.95 -10.04
C CYS A 62 8.10 14.89 -9.08
N ALA A 63 8.86 15.97 -8.98
CA ALA A 63 10.06 16.06 -8.17
C ALA A 63 10.13 17.41 -7.43
N GLY A 64 11.03 17.53 -6.47
CA GLY A 64 11.20 18.77 -5.71
C GLY A 64 9.94 19.12 -4.92
N LEU A 65 9.44 20.35 -5.07
CA LEU A 65 8.23 20.80 -4.37
C LEU A 65 6.98 19.99 -4.74
N CYS A 66 6.89 19.52 -5.98
CA CYS A 66 5.83 18.62 -6.39
C CYS A 66 5.81 17.36 -5.51
N ALA A 67 6.96 16.74 -5.27
CA ALA A 67 7.06 15.54 -4.47
C ALA A 67 6.81 15.76 -2.96
N LEU A 68 6.83 17.00 -2.48
CA LEU A 68 6.41 17.32 -1.11
C LEU A 68 4.89 17.27 -0.96
N MET A 69 4.16 17.77 -1.95
CA MET A 69 2.70 17.72 -1.96
C MET A 69 2.19 16.35 -2.38
N TRP A 70 2.91 15.69 -3.28
CA TRP A 70 2.58 14.39 -3.85
C TRP A 70 3.70 13.41 -3.56
N PRO A 71 3.80 12.89 -2.33
CA PRO A 71 4.86 11.97 -1.96
C PRO A 71 4.84 10.71 -2.85
N PRO A 72 5.95 10.38 -3.51
CA PRO A 72 6.05 9.11 -4.22
C PRO A 72 5.79 7.92 -3.30
N LEU A 73 5.11 6.90 -3.80
CA LEU A 73 4.97 5.64 -3.07
C LEU A 73 6.30 4.90 -3.14
N GLU A 74 7.09 5.00 -2.08
CA GLU A 74 8.42 4.42 -2.04
C GLU A 74 8.38 2.90 -1.95
N ALA A 75 9.27 2.25 -2.70
CA ALA A 75 9.53 0.83 -2.60
C ALA A 75 10.74 0.59 -1.71
N ALA A 76 10.64 -0.38 -0.81
CA ALA A 76 11.76 -0.78 0.03
C ALA A 76 12.93 -1.29 -0.81
N PRO A 77 14.18 -1.23 -0.30
CA PRO A 77 15.36 -1.68 -1.06
C PRO A 77 15.28 -3.13 -1.54
N ASP A 78 14.57 -3.98 -0.82
CA ASP A 78 14.38 -5.40 -1.13
C ASP A 78 13.04 -5.71 -1.80
N ALA A 79 12.22 -4.70 -2.07
CA ALA A 79 10.93 -4.89 -2.73
C ALA A 79 11.11 -5.43 -4.15
N GLN A 80 10.22 -6.36 -4.52
CA GLN A 80 10.22 -7.00 -5.83
C GLN A 80 8.95 -6.68 -6.60
N PRO A 81 9.02 -6.50 -7.91
CA PRO A 81 7.84 -6.36 -8.76
C PRO A 81 6.89 -7.54 -8.61
N LYS A 82 5.59 -7.27 -8.71
CA LYS A 82 4.56 -8.30 -8.63
C LYS A 82 3.37 -7.94 -9.54
N GLY A 83 3.11 -8.78 -10.53
CA GLY A 83 2.00 -8.54 -11.47
C GLY A 83 2.14 -7.20 -12.20
N ASP A 84 1.10 -6.39 -12.17
CA ASP A 84 1.10 -5.04 -12.75
C ASP A 84 1.85 -4.00 -11.93
N PHE A 85 2.31 -4.37 -10.73
CA PHE A 85 3.12 -3.49 -9.88
C PHE A 85 4.58 -3.69 -10.18
N THR A 86 5.21 -2.63 -10.66
CA THR A 86 6.63 -2.57 -10.96
C THR A 86 7.31 -1.47 -10.16
N ILE A 87 8.62 -1.35 -10.28
CA ILE A 87 9.42 -0.40 -9.50
C ILE A 87 10.32 0.37 -10.44
N VAL A 88 10.34 1.69 -10.29
CA VAL A 88 11.21 2.59 -11.03
C VAL A 88 12.18 3.29 -10.09
N ASN A 89 13.40 3.53 -10.58
CA ASN A 89 14.36 4.35 -9.85
C ASN A 89 14.15 5.82 -10.19
N ARG A 90 14.00 6.64 -9.14
CA ARG A 90 13.92 8.08 -9.30
C ARG A 90 15.30 8.69 -9.44
N ALA A 91 15.36 9.88 -10.06
CA ALA A 91 16.62 10.65 -10.16
C ALA A 91 17.23 10.94 -8.77
N SER A 92 16.41 11.02 -7.72
CA SER A 92 16.87 11.18 -6.33
C SER A 92 17.57 9.96 -5.76
N GLY A 93 17.53 8.81 -6.44
CA GLY A 93 18.09 7.54 -5.97
C GLY A 93 17.11 6.67 -5.18
N THR A 94 15.91 7.16 -4.87
CA THR A 94 14.86 6.36 -4.23
C THR A 94 14.11 5.53 -5.26
N ARG A 95 13.48 4.46 -4.78
CA ARG A 95 12.68 3.55 -5.62
C ARG A 95 11.20 3.87 -5.42
N GLN A 96 10.45 3.85 -6.51
CA GLN A 96 9.03 4.18 -6.49
C GLN A 96 8.21 3.07 -7.13
N TRP A 97 7.07 2.73 -6.50
CA TRP A 97 6.11 1.82 -7.08
C TRP A 97 5.37 2.45 -8.25
N GLU A 98 5.08 1.63 -9.22
CA GLU A 98 4.24 1.92 -10.38
C GLU A 98 3.13 0.88 -10.49
N TYR A 99 2.03 1.28 -11.10
CA TYR A 99 0.96 0.37 -11.52
C TYR A 99 0.71 0.53 -13.01
N LYS A 100 0.83 -0.57 -13.75
CA LYS A 100 0.73 -0.55 -15.22
C LYS A 100 1.62 0.54 -15.84
N ARG A 101 2.85 0.63 -15.36
CA ARG A 101 3.89 1.58 -15.75
C ARG A 101 3.59 3.05 -15.42
N LYS A 102 2.61 3.31 -14.57
CA LYS A 102 2.30 4.65 -14.08
C LYS A 102 2.83 4.81 -12.66
N PRO A 103 3.76 5.73 -12.42
CA PRO A 103 4.25 6.01 -11.07
C PRO A 103 3.11 6.36 -10.12
N LEU A 104 3.18 5.88 -8.90
CA LEU A 104 2.16 6.06 -7.88
C LEU A 104 2.62 7.07 -6.82
N TYR A 105 1.69 7.93 -6.41
CA TYR A 105 1.90 8.98 -5.42
C TYR A 105 0.80 8.97 -4.36
N GLY A 106 1.12 9.46 -3.17
CA GLY A 106 0.13 9.89 -2.21
C GLY A 106 -0.25 11.35 -2.42
N TYR A 107 -1.16 11.86 -1.59
CA TYR A 107 -1.53 13.28 -1.54
C TYR A 107 -1.42 13.77 -0.10
N GLN A 108 -0.60 14.79 0.11
CA GLN A 108 -0.24 15.26 1.46
C GLN A 108 -1.46 15.76 2.25
N LEU A 109 -2.49 16.26 1.59
CA LEU A 109 -3.68 16.81 2.24
C LEU A 109 -4.76 15.76 2.52
N ASP A 110 -4.62 14.53 2.05
CA ASP A 110 -5.48 13.44 2.49
C ASP A 110 -5.14 13.06 3.93
N SER A 111 -6.15 12.88 4.77
CA SER A 111 -5.95 12.64 6.19
C SER A 111 -6.37 11.25 6.66
N LYS A 112 -7.23 10.56 5.91
CA LYS A 112 -7.77 9.25 6.29
C LYS A 112 -8.10 8.39 5.07
N PRO A 113 -8.16 7.06 5.24
CA PRO A 113 -8.64 6.17 4.19
C PRO A 113 -9.98 6.61 3.61
N GLY A 114 -10.08 6.55 2.28
CA GLY A 114 -11.27 7.00 1.55
C GLY A 114 -11.22 8.47 1.11
N ASP A 115 -10.31 9.27 1.63
CA ASP A 115 -10.11 10.63 1.15
C ASP A 115 -9.68 10.63 -0.34
N LEU A 116 -10.20 11.58 -1.10
CA LEU A 116 -9.99 11.71 -2.53
C LEU A 116 -9.60 13.14 -2.90
N GLY A 117 -9.00 13.87 -1.97
CA GLY A 117 -8.69 15.29 -2.13
C GLY A 117 -7.79 15.60 -3.31
N GLY A 118 -6.99 14.62 -3.75
CA GLY A 118 -6.11 14.79 -4.90
C GLY A 118 -6.73 14.49 -6.25
N ASP A 119 -7.91 13.85 -6.30
CA ASP A 119 -8.52 13.48 -7.57
C ASP A 119 -9.02 14.71 -8.32
N GLY A 120 -8.56 14.87 -9.56
CA GLY A 120 -8.89 16.03 -10.40
C GLY A 120 -8.08 17.29 -10.12
N GLU A 121 -7.13 17.25 -9.17
CA GLU A 121 -6.29 18.41 -8.86
C GLU A 121 -5.54 18.89 -10.10
N ASP A 122 -5.61 20.19 -10.37
CA ASP A 122 -5.03 20.83 -11.55
C ASP A 122 -5.43 20.17 -12.89
N GLY A 123 -6.44 19.31 -12.91
CA GLY A 123 -6.83 18.54 -14.08
C GLY A 123 -5.81 17.49 -14.51
N THR A 124 -4.74 17.29 -13.75
CA THR A 124 -3.61 16.42 -14.11
C THR A 124 -3.37 15.27 -13.15
N TRP A 125 -4.02 15.28 -11.99
CA TRP A 125 -3.93 14.23 -10.97
C TRP A 125 -5.22 13.42 -10.92
N HIS A 126 -5.08 12.10 -10.79
CA HIS A 126 -6.21 11.18 -10.78
C HIS A 126 -6.02 10.11 -9.73
N ALA A 127 -7.10 9.76 -9.01
CA ALA A 127 -7.08 8.58 -8.17
C ALA A 127 -6.76 7.35 -9.03
N ALA A 128 -5.76 6.57 -8.61
CA ALA A 128 -5.36 5.37 -9.32
C ALA A 128 -6.42 4.28 -9.18
N LYS A 129 -6.85 3.70 -10.27
CA LYS A 129 -7.86 2.65 -10.30
C LYS A 129 -7.23 1.32 -10.69
N PRO A 130 -7.70 0.21 -10.07
CA PRO A 130 -7.25 -1.13 -10.43
C PRO A 130 -7.64 -1.55 -11.85
#